data_9f2ef265598b584dc54f021eb84c9a7e
#
_entry.id   9f2ef265598b584dc54f021eb84c9a7e
#
_cell.length_a   1.000
_cell.length_b   1.000
_cell.length_c   1.000
_cell.angle_alpha   90.00
_cell.angle_beta   90.00
_cell.angle_gamma   90.00
#
_symmetry.space_group_name_H-M   'P 1'
#
loop_
_entity.id
_entity.type
_entity.pdbx_description
1 polymer ?
#
loop_
_entity_poly.entity_id
_entity_poly.type
_entity_poly.pdbx_seq_one_letter_code
_entity_poly.pdbx_strand_id
1 'polypeptide(L)'
;EEVQQAQEQKHGFTTPNWCYSLYENALRARAGRSYKDHLLHIGKIYERYSENAAKAPEVSWFPNKMSAEEIAVPNFTPGNRAITNVYTRQCCAFNEVDMAAAALVTSVGMAKKLGIPEDKWVYVHGTASTEDTSLMSSRAAYHQSIQHHVGFKKVLEMARKTVDDISFFDIYSPYPCMPQLAAEALNLPVDDRRGWNLVGGHSFHGAPGAGFGCLMVVAMAQKCRENRGQFGLVNTNGGRITTQGYGIYSTEPFPQSVWQAPIPGSYAYEVNTVKRPIFNPVPSGNCVIEVFTVCFGHEFA
;
A
#
# COMPACT_ATOMS: atom_id res chain seq x y z
N GLU A 1 16.20 -21.11 -6.46
CA GLU A 1 15.38 -19.92 -6.78
C GLU A 1 14.87 -19.94 -8.21
N GLU A 2 15.73 -20.16 -9.24
CA GLU A 2 15.31 -20.20 -10.66
C GLU A 2 14.20 -21.21 -10.94
N VAL A 3 14.31 -22.41 -10.40
CA VAL A 3 13.27 -23.46 -10.56
C VAL A 3 11.94 -23.03 -9.93
N GLN A 4 11.99 -22.44 -8.75
CA GLN A 4 10.80 -21.95 -8.04
C GLN A 4 10.17 -20.79 -8.80
N GLN A 5 10.96 -19.85 -9.30
CA GLN A 5 10.49 -18.74 -10.13
C GLN A 5 9.83 -19.22 -11.43
N ALA A 6 10.42 -20.21 -12.10
CA ALA A 6 9.84 -20.81 -13.30
C ALA A 6 8.50 -21.49 -13.02
N GLN A 7 8.35 -22.15 -11.87
CA GLN A 7 7.08 -22.75 -11.43
C GLN A 7 6.02 -21.67 -11.14
N GLU A 8 6.39 -20.61 -10.42
CA GLU A 8 5.48 -19.48 -10.21
C GLU A 8 4.99 -18.87 -11.51
N GLN A 9 5.89 -18.64 -12.48
CA GLN A 9 5.53 -18.10 -13.80
C GLN A 9 4.60 -19.04 -14.56
N LYS A 10 4.89 -20.34 -14.55
CA LYS A 10 4.06 -21.37 -15.18
C LYS A 10 2.65 -21.42 -14.62
N HIS A 11 2.48 -21.11 -13.32
CA HIS A 11 1.20 -21.08 -12.64
C HIS A 11 0.58 -19.68 -12.55
N GLY A 12 1.06 -18.73 -13.36
CA GLY A 12 0.42 -17.43 -13.55
C GLY A 12 0.76 -16.35 -12.51
N PHE A 13 1.74 -16.56 -11.64
CA PHE A 13 2.20 -15.51 -10.70
C PHE A 13 3.00 -14.39 -11.38
N THR A 14 2.55 -13.97 -12.54
CA THR A 14 3.20 -12.92 -13.36
C THR A 14 2.49 -11.57 -13.23
N THR A 15 1.17 -11.58 -13.03
CA THR A 15 0.38 -10.36 -12.96
C THR A 15 0.10 -9.95 -11.51
N PRO A 16 0.16 -8.65 -11.20
CA PRO A 16 -0.14 -8.15 -9.86
C PRO A 16 -1.54 -8.55 -9.37
N ASN A 17 -2.55 -8.46 -10.22
CA ASN A 17 -3.94 -8.82 -9.87
C ASN A 17 -4.04 -10.20 -9.20
N TRP A 18 -3.31 -11.19 -9.72
CA TRP A 18 -3.35 -12.56 -9.20
C TRP A 18 -2.61 -12.66 -7.88
N CYS A 19 -1.44 -12.03 -7.79
CA CYS A 19 -0.63 -12.06 -6.58
C CYS A 19 -1.32 -11.38 -5.39
N TYR A 20 -1.88 -10.20 -5.58
CA TYR A 20 -2.57 -9.47 -4.51
C TYR A 20 -3.89 -10.15 -4.10
N SER A 21 -4.55 -10.86 -5.02
CA SER A 21 -5.75 -11.64 -4.69
C SER A 21 -5.48 -12.79 -3.71
N LEU A 22 -4.25 -13.32 -3.65
CA LEU A 22 -3.89 -14.32 -2.64
C LEU A 22 -3.95 -13.71 -1.23
N TYR A 23 -3.39 -12.51 -1.04
CA TYR A 23 -3.49 -11.80 0.24
C TYR A 23 -4.94 -11.51 0.60
N GLU A 24 -5.74 -11.05 -0.35
CA GLU A 24 -7.15 -10.77 -0.12
C GLU A 24 -7.95 -12.01 0.28
N ASN A 25 -7.75 -13.15 -0.42
CA ASN A 25 -8.39 -14.41 -0.05
C ASN A 25 -7.96 -14.92 1.33
N ALA A 26 -6.69 -14.75 1.70
CA ALA A 26 -6.18 -15.10 3.02
C ALA A 26 -6.80 -14.22 4.12
N LEU A 27 -6.90 -12.91 3.90
CA LEU A 27 -7.58 -11.97 4.80
C LEU A 27 -9.06 -12.31 4.97
N ARG A 28 -9.75 -12.64 3.86
CA ARG A 28 -11.13 -13.11 3.89
C ARG A 28 -11.29 -14.36 4.75
N ALA A 29 -10.45 -15.37 4.49
CA ALA A 29 -10.51 -16.66 5.19
C ALA A 29 -10.22 -16.49 6.69
N ARG A 30 -9.19 -15.71 7.05
CA ARG A 30 -8.87 -15.41 8.45
C ARG A 30 -10.02 -14.74 9.19
N ALA A 31 -10.74 -13.84 8.51
CA ALA A 31 -11.88 -13.14 9.07
C ALA A 31 -13.18 -13.97 9.07
N GLY A 32 -13.17 -15.19 8.52
CA GLY A 32 -14.35 -16.05 8.41
C GLY A 32 -15.49 -15.48 7.54
N ARG A 33 -15.18 -14.55 6.62
CA ARG A 33 -16.20 -13.90 5.80
C ARG A 33 -16.59 -14.75 4.61
N SER A 34 -17.90 -14.76 4.28
CA SER A 34 -18.36 -15.23 2.97
C SER A 34 -17.78 -14.35 1.85
N TYR A 35 -17.79 -14.81 0.61
CA TYR A 35 -17.38 -13.97 -0.53
C TYR A 35 -18.24 -12.70 -0.64
N LYS A 36 -19.55 -12.82 -0.50
CA LYS A 36 -20.48 -11.70 -0.57
C LYS A 36 -20.15 -10.63 0.50
N ASP A 37 -19.99 -11.04 1.74
CA ASP A 37 -19.71 -10.11 2.83
C ASP A 37 -18.32 -9.48 2.68
N HIS A 38 -17.36 -10.25 2.15
CA HIS A 38 -16.00 -9.75 1.93
C HIS A 38 -15.95 -8.74 0.77
N LEU A 39 -16.65 -8.98 -0.32
CA LEU A 39 -16.76 -8.01 -1.42
C LEU A 39 -17.33 -6.68 -0.91
N LEU A 40 -18.39 -6.69 -0.12
CA LEU A 40 -18.94 -5.47 0.47
C LEU A 40 -17.97 -4.83 1.47
N HIS A 41 -17.20 -5.63 2.21
CA HIS A 41 -16.18 -5.13 3.13
C HIS A 41 -15.09 -4.34 2.38
N ILE A 42 -14.51 -4.90 1.32
CA ILE A 42 -13.51 -4.19 0.50
C ILE A 42 -14.10 -3.01 -0.25
N GLY A 43 -15.36 -3.11 -0.67
CA GLY A 43 -16.10 -2.00 -1.25
C GLY A 43 -16.19 -0.80 -0.32
N LYS A 44 -16.52 -1.02 0.97
CA LYS A 44 -16.58 0.04 1.99
C LYS A 44 -15.21 0.71 2.23
N ILE A 45 -14.11 -0.05 2.15
CA ILE A 45 -12.78 0.54 2.23
C ILE A 45 -12.56 1.48 1.05
N TYR A 46 -12.86 1.04 -0.17
CA TYR A 46 -12.61 1.78 -1.39
C TYR A 46 -13.65 2.87 -1.70
N GLU A 47 -14.84 2.82 -1.11
CA GLU A 47 -15.81 3.92 -1.13
C GLU A 47 -15.18 5.22 -0.62
N ARG A 48 -14.44 5.16 0.51
CA ARG A 48 -13.70 6.30 1.05
C ARG A 48 -12.58 6.78 0.12
N TYR A 49 -11.98 5.88 -0.66
CA TYR A 49 -10.98 6.22 -1.68
C TYR A 49 -11.62 7.01 -2.82
N SER A 50 -12.78 6.56 -3.32
CA SER A 50 -13.54 7.27 -4.35
C SER A 50 -13.99 8.66 -3.88
N GLU A 51 -14.41 8.78 -2.61
CA GLU A 51 -14.76 10.06 -1.99
C GLU A 51 -13.57 11.04 -1.94
N ASN A 52 -12.35 10.55 -1.67
CA ASN A 52 -11.16 11.40 -1.65
C ASN A 52 -10.75 11.83 -3.06
N ALA A 53 -10.84 10.95 -4.06
CA ALA A 53 -10.62 11.31 -5.46
C ALA A 53 -11.62 12.37 -5.94
N ALA A 54 -12.88 12.26 -5.55
CA ALA A 54 -13.94 13.23 -5.90
C ALA A 54 -13.73 14.62 -5.28
N LYS A 55 -12.93 14.73 -4.19
CA LYS A 55 -12.55 16.03 -3.59
C LYS A 55 -11.41 16.73 -4.32
N ALA A 56 -10.69 16.04 -5.19
CA ALA A 56 -9.56 16.56 -5.96
C ALA A 56 -9.70 16.21 -7.46
N PRO A 57 -10.79 16.68 -8.10
CA PRO A 57 -11.11 16.28 -9.47
C PRO A 57 -10.09 16.77 -10.51
N GLU A 58 -9.35 17.83 -10.20
CA GLU A 58 -8.34 18.42 -11.08
C GLU A 58 -7.06 17.58 -11.20
N VAL A 59 -6.83 16.64 -10.26
CA VAL A 59 -5.65 15.77 -10.23
C VAL A 59 -5.99 14.29 -10.26
N SER A 60 -7.26 13.93 -10.15
CA SER A 60 -7.71 12.53 -10.15
C SER A 60 -8.24 12.13 -11.52
N TRP A 61 -7.85 10.95 -12.00
CA TRP A 61 -8.31 10.41 -13.27
C TRP A 61 -9.78 9.96 -13.25
N PHE A 62 -10.24 9.44 -12.11
CA PHE A 62 -11.61 8.95 -11.91
C PHE A 62 -12.24 9.61 -10.67
N PRO A 63 -12.56 10.91 -10.72
CA PRO A 63 -13.01 11.68 -9.57
C PRO A 63 -14.51 11.48 -9.28
N ASN A 64 -15.01 10.26 -9.46
CA ASN A 64 -16.40 9.94 -9.22
C ASN A 64 -16.57 9.23 -7.88
N LYS A 65 -17.44 9.76 -7.02
CA LYS A 65 -17.85 9.04 -5.83
C LYS A 65 -18.66 7.81 -6.23
N MET A 66 -18.29 6.67 -5.68
CA MET A 66 -18.92 5.37 -5.91
C MET A 66 -19.28 4.72 -4.58
N SER A 67 -20.41 4.02 -4.52
CA SER A 67 -20.80 3.22 -3.36
C SER A 67 -19.99 1.91 -3.27
N ALA A 68 -20.02 1.30 -2.10
CA ALA A 68 -19.36 0.03 -1.85
C ALA A 68 -19.80 -1.06 -2.83
N GLU A 69 -21.09 -1.11 -3.14
CA GLU A 69 -21.69 -2.06 -4.09
C GLU A 69 -21.20 -1.80 -5.53
N GLU A 70 -21.20 -0.55 -5.99
CA GLU A 70 -20.71 -0.20 -7.32
C GLU A 70 -19.23 -0.54 -7.51
N ILE A 71 -18.42 -0.47 -6.45
CA ILE A 71 -17.00 -0.80 -6.50
C ILE A 71 -16.78 -2.31 -6.48
N ALA A 72 -17.44 -3.02 -5.58
CA ALA A 72 -17.08 -4.39 -5.25
C ALA A 72 -17.94 -5.46 -5.95
N VAL A 73 -19.15 -5.12 -6.36
CA VAL A 73 -20.03 -6.07 -7.04
C VAL A 73 -19.81 -5.98 -8.56
N PRO A 74 -19.32 -7.06 -9.19
CA PRO A 74 -19.12 -7.03 -10.63
C PRO A 74 -20.45 -6.85 -11.37
N ASN A 75 -20.45 -6.01 -12.38
CA ASN A 75 -21.56 -5.89 -13.33
C ASN A 75 -21.04 -6.15 -14.74
N PHE A 76 -21.95 -6.63 -15.62
CA PHE A 76 -21.63 -6.92 -17.01
C PHE A 76 -21.77 -5.69 -17.92
N THR A 77 -22.19 -4.55 -17.38
CA THR A 77 -22.14 -3.27 -18.08
C THR A 77 -20.70 -2.77 -18.18
N PRO A 78 -20.34 -2.04 -19.26
CA PRO A 78 -18.97 -1.54 -19.42
C PRO A 78 -18.50 -0.77 -18.19
N GLY A 79 -17.43 -1.23 -17.56
CA GLY A 79 -16.76 -0.49 -16.50
C GLY A 79 -16.33 -1.29 -15.28
N ASN A 80 -17.09 -2.21 -14.74
CA ASN A 80 -16.73 -2.92 -13.51
C ASN A 80 -16.86 -4.45 -13.59
N ARG A 81 -16.15 -5.06 -14.53
CA ARG A 81 -16.09 -6.53 -14.65
C ARG A 81 -15.30 -7.17 -13.51
N ALA A 82 -15.56 -8.44 -13.23
CA ALA A 82 -14.71 -9.25 -12.37
C ALA A 82 -13.31 -9.45 -13.00
N ILE A 83 -12.27 -9.27 -12.22
CA ILE A 83 -10.87 -9.53 -12.59
C ILE A 83 -10.41 -10.83 -11.93
N THR A 84 -10.71 -11.00 -10.65
CA THR A 84 -10.51 -12.23 -9.91
C THR A 84 -11.74 -12.52 -9.06
N ASN A 85 -11.76 -13.67 -8.38
CA ASN A 85 -12.87 -14.02 -7.49
C ASN A 85 -13.10 -13.02 -6.32
N VAL A 86 -12.15 -12.12 -6.06
CA VAL A 86 -12.24 -11.10 -5.00
C VAL A 86 -12.10 -9.67 -5.49
N TYR A 87 -11.71 -9.45 -6.74
CA TYR A 87 -11.50 -8.11 -7.28
C TYR A 87 -12.31 -7.85 -8.54
N THR A 88 -12.97 -6.71 -8.54
CA THR A 88 -13.52 -6.07 -9.74
C THR A 88 -12.46 -5.16 -10.37
N ARG A 89 -12.77 -4.61 -11.55
CA ARG A 89 -11.93 -3.60 -12.20
C ARG A 89 -11.70 -2.38 -11.30
N GLN A 90 -12.71 -1.91 -10.57
CA GLN A 90 -12.61 -0.76 -9.67
C GLN A 90 -11.77 -1.03 -8.40
N CYS A 91 -11.53 -2.30 -8.07
CA CYS A 91 -10.61 -2.68 -6.99
C CYS A 91 -9.15 -2.72 -7.43
N CYS A 92 -8.85 -2.57 -8.72
CA CYS A 92 -7.50 -2.71 -9.27
C CYS A 92 -6.89 -1.35 -9.61
N ALA A 93 -5.57 -1.25 -9.46
CA ALA A 93 -4.81 -0.09 -9.91
C ALA A 93 -5.04 0.18 -11.42
N PHE A 94 -5.13 1.45 -11.78
CA PHE A 94 -5.23 1.89 -13.16
C PHE A 94 -3.90 2.53 -13.60
N ASN A 95 -3.13 1.80 -14.39
CA ASN A 95 -1.75 2.19 -14.75
C ASN A 95 -1.66 2.99 -16.06
N GLU A 96 -2.73 3.02 -16.87
CA GLU A 96 -2.77 3.73 -18.15
C GLU A 96 -3.10 5.20 -17.91
N VAL A 97 -2.20 5.91 -17.24
CA VAL A 97 -2.33 7.32 -16.85
C VAL A 97 -1.04 8.07 -17.12
N ASP A 98 -1.17 9.35 -17.41
CA ASP A 98 -0.06 10.29 -17.56
C ASP A 98 -0.07 11.27 -16.39
N MET A 99 0.83 11.07 -15.43
CA MET A 99 0.90 11.82 -14.19
C MET A 99 2.34 12.05 -13.77
N ALA A 100 2.62 13.19 -13.17
CA ALA A 100 3.93 13.53 -12.62
C ALA A 100 3.80 14.27 -11.28
N ALA A 101 4.81 14.09 -10.44
CA ALA A 101 4.99 14.88 -9.22
C ALA A 101 6.47 15.16 -8.99
N ALA A 102 6.76 16.27 -8.34
CA ALA A 102 8.11 16.64 -7.96
C ALA A 102 8.14 17.19 -6.54
N ALA A 103 9.12 16.75 -5.76
CA ALA A 103 9.40 17.29 -4.43
C ALA A 103 10.86 17.75 -4.36
N LEU A 104 11.08 18.96 -3.89
CA LEU A 104 12.44 19.44 -3.59
C LEU A 104 12.83 18.96 -2.18
N VAL A 105 13.84 18.12 -2.12
CA VAL A 105 14.42 17.65 -0.87
C VAL A 105 15.77 18.32 -0.66
N THR A 106 15.93 19.02 0.47
CA THR A 106 17.15 19.76 0.76
C THR A 106 17.36 19.93 2.27
N SER A 107 18.53 20.42 2.67
CA SER A 107 18.79 20.78 4.08
C SER A 107 18.14 22.12 4.42
N VAL A 108 17.86 22.33 5.71
CA VAL A 108 17.36 23.62 6.24
C VAL A 108 18.31 24.77 5.85
N GLY A 109 19.62 24.55 5.95
CA GLY A 109 20.61 25.56 5.56
C GLY A 109 20.53 25.94 4.09
N MET A 110 20.34 24.96 3.19
CA MET A 110 20.18 25.24 1.77
C MET A 110 18.82 25.87 1.46
N ALA A 111 17.75 25.45 2.11
CA ALA A 111 16.44 26.08 1.96
C ALA A 111 16.47 27.57 2.30
N LYS A 112 17.16 27.94 3.40
CA LYS A 112 17.40 29.36 3.77
C LYS A 112 18.22 30.09 2.72
N LYS A 113 19.31 29.49 2.23
CA LYS A 113 20.17 30.06 1.19
C LYS A 113 19.41 30.31 -0.12
N LEU A 114 18.48 29.42 -0.47
CA LEU A 114 17.62 29.54 -1.66
C LEU A 114 16.42 30.46 -1.45
N GLY A 115 16.25 31.02 -0.26
CA GLY A 115 15.12 31.92 0.05
C GLY A 115 13.75 31.22 0.04
N ILE A 116 13.71 29.88 0.27
CA ILE A 116 12.45 29.16 0.32
C ILE A 116 11.73 29.54 1.63
N PRO A 117 10.49 30.06 1.56
CA PRO A 117 9.76 30.49 2.75
C PRO A 117 9.53 29.35 3.74
N GLU A 118 9.67 29.61 5.04
CA GLU A 118 9.56 28.58 6.08
C GLU A 118 8.15 27.97 6.19
N ASP A 119 7.12 28.71 5.78
CA ASP A 119 5.74 28.21 5.69
C ASP A 119 5.56 27.09 4.67
N LYS A 120 6.50 26.95 3.71
CA LYS A 120 6.54 25.86 2.73
C LYS A 120 7.28 24.62 3.20
N TRP A 121 7.98 24.69 4.34
CA TRP A 121 8.82 23.56 4.78
C TRP A 121 7.99 22.46 5.43
N VAL A 122 8.39 21.23 5.10
CA VAL A 122 7.91 20.00 5.73
C VAL A 122 9.13 19.17 6.06
N TYR A 123 9.24 18.77 7.31
CA TYR A 123 10.39 18.03 7.81
C TYR A 123 10.12 16.53 7.74
N VAL A 124 11.16 15.77 7.42
CA VAL A 124 11.18 14.31 7.51
C VAL A 124 11.55 13.93 8.93
N HIS A 125 10.67 13.26 9.65
CA HIS A 125 10.86 12.83 11.03
C HIS A 125 11.42 11.42 11.15
N GLY A 126 11.13 10.58 10.18
CA GLY A 126 11.64 9.22 10.14
C GLY A 126 11.48 8.62 8.77
N THR A 127 12.37 7.70 8.43
CA THR A 127 12.28 6.89 7.22
C THR A 127 12.67 5.46 7.53
N ALA A 128 12.06 4.51 6.84
CA ALA A 128 12.43 3.11 6.89
C ALA A 128 12.22 2.47 5.53
N SER A 129 12.95 1.41 5.25
CA SER A 129 12.71 0.54 4.12
C SER A 129 12.82 -0.91 4.55
N THR A 130 12.02 -1.77 3.95
CA THR A 130 12.03 -3.20 4.19
C THR A 130 11.97 -3.94 2.86
N GLU A 131 12.53 -5.14 2.85
CA GLU A 131 12.54 -6.00 1.69
C GLU A 131 12.20 -7.43 2.08
N ASP A 132 11.40 -8.10 1.27
CA ASP A 132 11.03 -9.50 1.40
C ASP A 132 11.34 -10.23 0.09
N THR A 133 11.30 -11.55 0.11
CA THR A 133 11.49 -12.35 -1.10
C THR A 133 10.53 -11.93 -2.22
N SER A 134 11.01 -11.90 -3.44
CA SER A 134 10.17 -11.69 -4.63
C SER A 134 9.28 -12.90 -4.95
N LEU A 135 9.65 -14.08 -4.43
CA LEU A 135 8.94 -15.34 -4.66
C LEU A 135 7.69 -15.42 -3.78
N MET A 136 6.53 -15.44 -4.41
CA MET A 136 5.23 -15.50 -3.72
C MET A 136 5.10 -16.78 -2.90
N SER A 137 5.51 -17.92 -3.44
CA SER A 137 5.45 -19.21 -2.78
C SER A 137 6.41 -19.38 -1.58
N SER A 138 7.30 -18.41 -1.38
CA SER A 138 8.19 -18.33 -0.20
C SER A 138 7.72 -17.36 0.86
N ARG A 139 6.56 -16.72 0.70
CA ARG A 139 6.03 -15.80 1.71
C ARG A 139 5.67 -16.56 2.98
N ALA A 140 6.02 -15.97 4.12
CA ALA A 140 5.73 -16.59 5.42
C ALA A 140 4.23 -16.63 5.74
N ALA A 141 3.46 -15.67 5.21
CA ALA A 141 2.01 -15.60 5.35
C ALA A 141 1.42 -14.68 4.29
N TYR A 142 0.11 -14.84 3.99
CA TYR A 142 -0.64 -13.97 3.10
C TYR A 142 -1.66 -13.08 3.83
N HIS A 143 -1.98 -13.37 5.08
CA HIS A 143 -2.94 -12.59 5.87
C HIS A 143 -2.29 -11.50 6.73
N GLN A 144 -0.98 -11.37 6.67
CA GLN A 144 -0.16 -10.35 7.34
C GLN A 144 1.08 -10.05 6.52
N SER A 145 1.71 -8.91 6.77
CA SER A 145 2.96 -8.49 6.13
C SER A 145 4.02 -8.22 7.18
N ILE A 146 5.01 -9.11 7.30
CA ILE A 146 6.15 -8.89 8.20
C ILE A 146 6.89 -7.59 7.89
N GLN A 147 6.93 -7.19 6.61
CA GLN A 147 7.53 -5.93 6.20
C GLN A 147 6.80 -4.73 6.82
N HIS A 148 5.45 -4.76 6.86
CA HIS A 148 4.68 -3.70 7.50
C HIS A 148 4.92 -3.66 9.00
N HIS A 149 4.95 -4.80 9.69
CA HIS A 149 5.27 -4.86 11.12
C HIS A 149 6.64 -4.25 11.42
N VAL A 150 7.68 -4.65 10.68
CA VAL A 150 9.03 -4.11 10.86
C VAL A 150 9.10 -2.65 10.45
N GLY A 151 8.61 -2.30 9.27
CA GLY A 151 8.75 -0.96 8.70
C GLY A 151 8.00 0.12 9.48
N PHE A 152 6.74 -0.13 9.86
CA PHE A 152 5.98 0.81 10.70
C PHE A 152 6.62 0.98 12.07
N LYS A 153 7.07 -0.10 12.71
CA LYS A 153 7.80 -0.03 13.96
C LYS A 153 9.03 0.85 13.83
N LYS A 154 9.88 0.61 12.82
CA LYS A 154 11.15 1.33 12.63
C LYS A 154 10.95 2.82 12.31
N VAL A 155 9.99 3.16 11.45
CA VAL A 155 9.74 4.56 11.12
C VAL A 155 9.15 5.34 12.29
N LEU A 156 8.30 4.72 13.11
CA LEU A 156 7.76 5.31 14.33
C LEU A 156 8.83 5.49 15.40
N GLU A 157 9.68 4.47 15.63
CA GLU A 157 10.82 4.56 16.53
C GLU A 157 11.78 5.69 16.13
N MET A 158 12.15 5.80 14.85
CA MET A 158 13.00 6.86 14.33
C MET A 158 12.40 8.25 14.55
N ALA A 159 11.10 8.40 14.28
CA ALA A 159 10.37 9.64 14.50
C ALA A 159 10.10 9.94 15.98
N ARG A 160 10.36 9.00 16.89
CA ARG A 160 9.99 9.05 18.30
C ARG A 160 8.50 9.31 18.50
N LYS A 161 7.69 8.62 17.73
CA LYS A 161 6.23 8.71 17.71
C LYS A 161 5.61 7.35 17.94
N THR A 162 4.36 7.40 18.38
CA THR A 162 3.45 6.26 18.42
C THR A 162 2.44 6.38 17.26
N VAL A 163 1.68 5.36 17.02
CA VAL A 163 0.61 5.38 16.02
C VAL A 163 -0.48 6.41 16.35
N ASP A 164 -0.66 6.73 17.62
CA ASP A 164 -1.66 7.73 18.08
C ASP A 164 -1.23 9.16 17.77
N ASP A 165 0.07 9.41 17.60
CA ASP A 165 0.59 10.73 17.20
C ASP A 165 0.35 11.01 15.69
N ILE A 166 0.03 9.99 14.90
CA ILE A 166 -0.17 10.13 13.45
C ILE A 166 -1.60 10.56 13.16
N SER A 167 -1.74 11.70 12.53
CA SER A 167 -3.04 12.28 12.16
C SER A 167 -3.51 11.88 10.76
N PHE A 168 -2.59 11.54 9.85
CA PHE A 168 -2.87 11.23 8.46
C PHE A 168 -2.09 10.01 8.01
N PHE A 169 -2.76 9.11 7.30
CA PHE A 169 -2.13 7.99 6.62
C PHE A 169 -2.30 8.10 5.10
N ASP A 170 -1.25 7.75 4.37
CA ASP A 170 -1.34 7.49 2.94
C ASP A 170 -0.60 6.19 2.65
N ILE A 171 -1.37 5.13 2.46
CA ILE A 171 -0.88 3.76 2.26
C ILE A 171 -1.00 3.41 0.78
N TYR A 172 0.10 2.97 0.21
CA TYR A 172 0.19 2.54 -1.18
C TYR A 172 -0.80 1.40 -1.44
N SER A 173 -1.89 1.68 -2.11
CA SER A 173 -3.05 0.79 -2.20
C SER A 173 -3.41 0.48 -3.66
N PRO A 174 -2.63 -0.35 -4.36
CA PRO A 174 -3.01 -0.82 -5.69
C PRO A 174 -4.20 -1.79 -5.65
N TYR A 175 -4.45 -2.40 -4.48
CA TYR A 175 -5.54 -3.33 -4.20
C TYR A 175 -6.02 -3.19 -2.75
N PRO A 176 -7.28 -3.56 -2.45
CA PRO A 176 -7.88 -3.41 -1.13
C PRO A 176 -7.18 -4.19 0.01
N CYS A 177 -6.40 -5.22 -0.28
CA CYS A 177 -5.63 -5.94 0.74
C CYS A 177 -4.58 -5.05 1.43
N MET A 178 -4.02 -4.04 0.74
CA MET A 178 -2.94 -3.22 1.29
C MET A 178 -3.33 -2.41 2.53
N PRO A 179 -4.42 -1.63 2.54
CA PRO A 179 -4.85 -0.96 3.75
C PRO A 179 -5.24 -1.93 4.87
N GLN A 180 -5.73 -3.14 4.55
CA GLN A 180 -6.03 -4.17 5.56
C GLN A 180 -4.75 -4.72 6.21
N LEU A 181 -3.70 -4.98 5.42
CA LEU A 181 -2.38 -5.40 5.91
C LEU A 181 -1.70 -4.31 6.75
N ALA A 182 -1.85 -3.04 6.34
CA ALA A 182 -1.33 -1.91 7.11
C ALA A 182 -2.09 -1.73 8.44
N ALA A 183 -3.41 -1.84 8.43
CA ALA A 183 -4.24 -1.77 9.62
C ALA A 183 -3.88 -2.87 10.64
N GLU A 184 -3.70 -4.11 10.14
CA GLU A 184 -3.26 -5.24 10.97
C GLU A 184 -1.89 -4.97 11.60
N ALA A 185 -0.91 -4.51 10.82
CA ALA A 185 0.45 -4.25 11.30
C ALA A 185 0.54 -3.08 12.29
N LEU A 186 -0.35 -2.11 12.17
CA LEU A 186 -0.46 -0.95 13.09
C LEU A 186 -1.39 -1.21 14.28
N ASN A 187 -2.01 -2.39 14.35
CA ASN A 187 -3.04 -2.74 15.34
C ASN A 187 -4.18 -1.71 15.39
N LEU A 188 -4.65 -1.30 14.21
CA LEU A 188 -5.76 -0.36 14.03
C LEU A 188 -6.94 -1.06 13.34
N PRO A 189 -8.18 -0.61 13.58
CA PRO A 189 -9.32 -1.07 12.80
C PRO A 189 -9.19 -0.58 11.34
N VAL A 190 -9.62 -1.39 10.38
CA VAL A 190 -9.54 -1.04 8.96
C VAL A 190 -10.45 0.14 8.59
N ASP A 191 -11.47 0.40 9.38
CA ASP A 191 -12.36 1.56 9.28
C ASP A 191 -11.93 2.74 10.15
N ASP A 192 -10.65 2.79 10.57
CA ASP A 192 -10.10 3.91 11.34
C ASP A 192 -10.52 5.25 10.72
N ARG A 193 -10.95 6.18 11.57
CA ARG A 193 -11.51 7.48 11.16
C ARG A 193 -10.56 8.32 10.31
N ARG A 194 -9.24 8.16 10.50
CA ARG A 194 -8.21 8.87 9.73
C ARG A 194 -8.20 8.48 8.26
N GLY A 195 -8.63 7.24 7.95
CA GLY A 195 -8.55 6.67 6.61
C GLY A 195 -7.13 6.25 6.25
N TRP A 196 -6.99 5.68 5.06
CA TRP A 196 -5.75 5.06 4.59
C TRP A 196 -5.18 5.71 3.32
N ASN A 197 -5.80 6.78 2.85
CA ASN A 197 -5.33 7.52 1.67
C ASN A 197 -5.74 8.99 1.73
N LEU A 198 -5.03 9.83 0.98
CA LEU A 198 -5.32 11.26 0.86
C LEU A 198 -6.01 11.64 -0.45
N VAL A 199 -5.65 10.98 -1.55
CA VAL A 199 -6.01 11.43 -2.90
C VAL A 199 -6.89 10.46 -3.69
N GLY A 200 -7.23 9.30 -3.14
CA GLY A 200 -8.10 8.32 -3.79
C GLY A 200 -7.41 7.03 -4.23
N GLY A 201 -6.12 6.86 -3.93
CA GLY A 201 -5.38 5.63 -4.21
C GLY A 201 -5.26 5.33 -5.71
N HIS A 202 -4.75 4.16 -6.04
CA HIS A 202 -4.38 3.79 -7.42
C HIS A 202 -5.56 3.57 -8.35
N SER A 203 -6.73 3.25 -7.81
CA SER A 203 -7.91 2.93 -8.62
C SER A 203 -8.67 4.18 -9.06
N PHE A 204 -8.66 5.25 -8.26
CA PHE A 204 -9.43 6.46 -8.53
C PHE A 204 -8.55 7.67 -8.86
N HIS A 205 -7.43 7.83 -8.17
CA HIS A 205 -6.48 8.90 -8.49
C HIS A 205 -5.71 8.61 -9.78
N GLY A 206 -5.35 7.35 -10.02
CA GLY A 206 -4.49 6.89 -11.10
C GLY A 206 -3.17 6.35 -10.56
N ALA A 207 -2.51 5.48 -11.32
CA ALA A 207 -1.35 4.72 -10.86
C ALA A 207 -0.18 4.79 -11.86
N PRO A 208 0.57 5.90 -11.93
CA PRO A 208 1.68 6.07 -12.89
C PRO A 208 2.92 5.22 -12.52
N GLY A 209 2.73 4.00 -12.06
CA GLY A 209 3.81 3.09 -11.70
C GLY A 209 4.65 3.64 -10.53
N ALA A 210 5.98 3.65 -10.68
CA ALA A 210 6.90 4.10 -9.63
C ALA A 210 6.72 5.57 -9.23
N GLY A 211 6.13 6.40 -10.07
CA GLY A 211 5.85 7.81 -9.78
C GLY A 211 4.83 8.03 -8.67
N PHE A 212 3.97 7.04 -8.38
CA PHE A 212 2.90 7.19 -7.38
C PHE A 212 3.44 7.48 -5.97
N GLY A 213 4.58 6.92 -5.59
CA GLY A 213 5.21 7.21 -4.30
C GLY A 213 5.55 8.71 -4.13
N CYS A 214 6.00 9.38 -5.19
CA CYS A 214 6.26 10.83 -5.16
C CYS A 214 4.96 11.62 -5.03
N LEU A 215 3.89 11.22 -5.73
CA LEU A 215 2.55 11.83 -5.60
C LEU A 215 2.05 11.77 -4.14
N MET A 216 2.20 10.63 -3.48
CA MET A 216 1.82 10.45 -2.07
C MET A 216 2.60 11.40 -1.15
N VAL A 217 3.92 11.53 -1.35
CA VAL A 217 4.76 12.43 -0.54
C VAL A 217 4.36 13.89 -0.76
N VAL A 218 4.07 14.29 -2.00
CA VAL A 218 3.61 15.66 -2.33
C VAL A 218 2.25 15.94 -1.69
N ALA A 219 1.31 15.01 -1.80
CA ALA A 219 -0.01 15.14 -1.17
C ALA A 219 0.10 15.23 0.36
N MET A 220 0.95 14.40 0.98
CA MET A 220 1.19 14.43 2.42
C MET A 220 1.85 15.75 2.85
N ALA A 221 2.82 16.26 2.08
CA ALA A 221 3.45 17.54 2.38
C ALA A 221 2.43 18.69 2.33
N GLN A 222 1.53 18.70 1.34
CA GLN A 222 0.43 19.66 1.28
C GLN A 222 -0.50 19.50 2.48
N LYS A 223 -0.89 18.28 2.82
CA LYS A 223 -1.75 18.00 3.98
C LYS A 223 -1.16 18.48 5.30
N CYS A 224 0.15 18.29 5.50
CA CYS A 224 0.87 18.80 6.67
C CYS A 224 0.90 20.35 6.70
N ARG A 225 1.06 21.02 5.56
CA ARG A 225 1.02 22.49 5.49
C ARG A 225 -0.35 23.06 5.86
N GLU A 226 -1.42 22.42 5.42
CA GLU A 226 -2.81 22.77 5.75
C GLU A 226 -3.15 22.51 7.23
N ASN A 227 -2.45 21.58 7.86
CA ASN A 227 -2.69 21.12 9.24
C ASN A 227 -1.38 21.18 10.05
N ARG A 228 -0.83 22.37 10.20
CA ARG A 228 0.46 22.58 10.84
C ARG A 228 0.55 21.94 12.23
N GLY A 229 1.71 21.38 12.52
CA GLY A 229 1.98 20.68 13.78
C GLY A 229 1.51 19.23 13.82
N GLN A 230 0.72 18.78 12.84
CA GLN A 230 0.26 17.39 12.76
C GLN A 230 1.27 16.51 11.98
N PHE A 231 1.20 15.22 12.25
CA PHE A 231 2.10 14.21 11.65
C PHE A 231 1.35 13.34 10.66
N GLY A 232 1.99 13.13 9.51
CA GLY A 232 1.49 12.22 8.48
C GLY A 232 2.47 11.09 8.20
N LEU A 233 1.96 9.89 7.95
CA LEU A 233 2.70 8.70 7.60
C LEU A 233 2.37 8.27 6.17
N VAL A 234 3.40 8.12 5.36
CA VAL A 234 3.32 7.57 4.00
C VAL A 234 3.98 6.20 3.99
N ASN A 235 3.32 5.23 3.37
CA ASN A 235 3.92 3.95 3.00
C ASN A 235 3.90 3.78 1.48
N THR A 236 5.03 3.44 0.90
CA THR A 236 5.18 3.13 -0.53
C THR A 236 5.52 1.66 -0.73
N ASN A 237 5.21 1.11 -1.91
CA ASN A 237 5.41 -0.29 -2.22
C ASN A 237 6.05 -0.46 -3.61
N GLY A 238 6.94 -1.42 -3.71
CA GLY A 238 7.54 -1.87 -4.97
C GLY A 238 7.39 -3.38 -5.15
N GLY A 239 7.27 -3.80 -6.41
CA GLY A 239 7.04 -5.19 -6.77
C GLY A 239 5.68 -5.71 -6.23
N ARG A 240 5.64 -6.97 -5.84
CA ARG A 240 4.45 -7.65 -5.31
C ARG A 240 4.54 -7.72 -3.77
N ILE A 241 4.50 -6.58 -3.11
CA ILE A 241 4.85 -6.43 -1.69
C ILE A 241 6.30 -6.92 -1.45
N THR A 242 7.22 -6.62 -2.37
CA THR A 242 8.61 -7.06 -2.27
C THR A 242 9.45 -6.02 -1.53
N THR A 243 9.32 -4.75 -1.87
CA THR A 243 9.99 -3.64 -1.19
C THR A 243 8.97 -2.67 -0.65
N GLN A 244 9.21 -2.16 0.54
CA GLN A 244 8.35 -1.16 1.18
C GLN A 244 9.19 0.03 1.63
N GLY A 245 8.69 1.24 1.41
CA GLY A 245 9.24 2.47 1.95
C GLY A 245 8.27 3.11 2.94
N TYR A 246 8.79 3.75 3.97
CA TYR A 246 7.99 4.43 5.00
C TYR A 246 8.58 5.79 5.29
N GLY A 247 7.73 6.79 5.48
CA GLY A 247 8.15 8.14 5.85
C GLY A 247 7.16 8.81 6.79
N ILE A 248 7.65 9.54 7.79
CA ILE A 248 6.83 10.39 8.66
C ILE A 248 7.23 11.84 8.43
N TYR A 249 6.22 12.67 8.23
CA TYR A 249 6.33 14.06 7.83
C TYR A 249 5.53 14.97 8.75
N SER A 250 6.07 16.19 9.00
CA SER A 250 5.36 17.25 9.73
C SER A 250 5.94 18.61 9.37
N THR A 251 5.20 19.69 9.63
CA THR A 251 5.74 21.05 9.62
C THR A 251 6.51 21.38 10.89
N GLU A 252 6.45 20.55 11.93
CA GLU A 252 7.28 20.71 13.13
C GLU A 252 8.73 20.31 12.82
N PRO A 253 9.73 21.10 13.21
CA PRO A 253 11.11 20.75 13.01
C PRO A 253 11.49 19.53 13.88
N PHE A 254 12.25 18.60 13.29
CA PHE A 254 12.82 17.49 14.06
C PHE A 254 14.10 17.95 14.79
N PRO A 255 14.26 17.66 16.09
CA PRO A 255 15.45 18.05 16.84
C PRO A 255 16.73 17.44 16.25
N GLN A 256 17.64 18.26 15.74
CA GLN A 256 18.89 17.80 15.12
C GLN A 256 19.77 16.97 16.05
N SER A 257 19.76 17.27 17.36
CA SER A 257 20.56 16.57 18.37
C SER A 257 20.22 15.08 18.51
N VAL A 258 19.06 14.66 18.01
CA VAL A 258 18.57 13.28 18.13
C VAL A 258 18.29 12.65 16.77
N TRP A 259 18.53 13.37 15.69
CA TRP A 259 18.33 12.83 14.35
C TRP A 259 19.37 11.75 14.03
N GLN A 260 18.91 10.65 13.48
CA GLN A 260 19.76 9.55 13.04
C GLN A 260 19.51 9.29 11.56
N ALA A 261 20.58 9.12 10.80
CA ALA A 261 20.46 8.68 9.42
C ALA A 261 19.88 7.26 9.36
N PRO A 262 18.95 6.96 8.47
CA PRO A 262 18.51 5.59 8.25
C PRO A 262 19.69 4.75 7.77
N ILE A 263 19.80 3.51 8.26
CA ILE A 263 20.83 2.56 7.81
C ILE A 263 20.23 1.74 6.67
N PRO A 264 20.64 1.95 5.42
CA PRO A 264 20.12 1.20 4.29
C PRO A 264 20.29 -0.31 4.48
N GLY A 265 19.24 -1.07 4.19
CA GLY A 265 19.26 -2.54 4.24
C GLY A 265 19.27 -3.16 5.64
N SER A 266 19.38 -2.37 6.71
CA SER A 266 19.43 -2.91 8.07
C SER A 266 18.17 -3.68 8.47
N TYR A 267 17.02 -3.30 7.93
CA TYR A 267 15.74 -3.90 8.30
C TYR A 267 15.37 -5.13 7.46
N ALA A 268 16.05 -5.38 6.34
CA ALA A 268 15.89 -6.62 5.58
C ALA A 268 16.25 -7.85 6.43
N TYR A 269 17.24 -7.73 7.31
CA TYR A 269 17.59 -8.81 8.22
C TYR A 269 16.43 -9.20 9.13
N GLU A 270 15.75 -8.22 9.74
CA GLU A 270 14.60 -8.48 10.63
C GLU A 270 13.44 -9.15 9.88
N VAL A 271 13.17 -8.73 8.64
CA VAL A 271 12.17 -9.37 7.78
C VAL A 271 12.57 -10.82 7.45
N ASN A 272 13.86 -11.08 7.23
CA ASN A 272 14.35 -12.41 6.83
C ASN A 272 14.52 -13.39 7.99
N THR A 273 14.30 -12.98 9.25
CA THR A 273 14.32 -13.89 10.42
C THR A 273 13.09 -14.79 10.50
N VAL A 274 12.02 -14.49 9.79
CA VAL A 274 10.80 -15.31 9.82
C VAL A 274 11.01 -16.64 9.13
N LYS A 275 10.44 -17.70 9.73
CA LYS A 275 10.42 -19.02 9.12
C LYS A 275 9.57 -19.00 7.85
N ARG A 276 10.15 -19.45 6.75
CA ARG A 276 9.50 -19.53 5.45
C ARG A 276 9.18 -20.96 5.06
N PRO A 277 8.16 -21.18 4.19
CA PRO A 277 7.94 -22.49 3.59
C PRO A 277 9.17 -22.94 2.81
N ILE A 278 9.46 -24.23 2.86
CA ILE A 278 10.51 -24.85 2.04
C ILE A 278 9.88 -25.27 0.71
N PHE A 279 10.39 -24.73 -0.38
CA PHE A 279 9.93 -25.10 -1.70
C PHE A 279 10.34 -26.54 -2.06
N ASN A 280 9.35 -27.36 -2.45
CA ASN A 280 9.58 -28.70 -2.98
C ASN A 280 9.24 -28.71 -4.48
N PRO A 281 10.23 -28.88 -5.37
CA PRO A 281 10.00 -28.85 -6.82
C PRO A 281 9.23 -30.07 -7.34
N VAL A 282 9.19 -31.17 -6.57
CA VAL A 282 8.51 -32.41 -6.93
C VAL A 282 7.65 -32.87 -5.74
N PRO A 283 6.54 -32.17 -5.46
CA PRO A 283 5.68 -32.54 -4.34
C PRO A 283 4.97 -33.86 -4.60
N SER A 284 4.80 -34.68 -3.56
CA SER A 284 4.08 -35.93 -3.61
C SER A 284 3.28 -36.18 -2.33
N GLY A 285 2.20 -36.95 -2.41
CA GLY A 285 1.32 -37.27 -1.28
C GLY A 285 0.19 -36.24 -1.10
N ASN A 286 -0.43 -36.23 0.07
CA ASN A 286 -1.50 -35.31 0.40
C ASN A 286 -0.95 -33.93 0.73
N CYS A 287 -1.63 -32.90 0.26
CA CYS A 287 -1.32 -31.49 0.56
C CYS A 287 -2.57 -30.71 0.96
N VAL A 288 -2.35 -29.57 1.59
CA VAL A 288 -3.41 -28.61 1.96
C VAL A 288 -3.25 -27.36 1.12
N ILE A 289 -4.36 -26.88 0.56
CA ILE A 289 -4.36 -25.58 -0.11
C ILE A 289 -4.33 -24.49 0.96
N GLU A 290 -3.21 -23.79 1.06
CA GLU A 290 -3.06 -22.66 1.99
C GLU A 290 -3.86 -21.45 1.53
N VAL A 291 -3.73 -21.11 0.26
CA VAL A 291 -4.44 -19.99 -0.36
C VAL A 291 -4.62 -20.24 -1.86
N PHE A 292 -5.64 -19.67 -2.43
CA PHE A 292 -5.89 -19.74 -3.88
C PHE A 292 -6.54 -18.46 -4.39
N THR A 293 -6.49 -18.27 -5.68
CA THR A 293 -7.28 -17.25 -6.40
C THR A 293 -7.84 -17.84 -7.68
N VAL A 294 -8.95 -17.27 -8.15
CA VAL A 294 -9.53 -17.56 -9.46
C VAL A 294 -9.41 -16.31 -10.30
N CYS A 295 -8.76 -16.44 -11.44
CA CYS A 295 -8.51 -15.34 -12.36
C CYS A 295 -9.44 -15.45 -13.58
N PHE A 296 -10.09 -14.35 -13.93
CA PHE A 296 -10.94 -14.29 -15.11
C PHE A 296 -10.15 -13.70 -16.27
N GLY A 297 -9.99 -14.47 -17.34
CA GLY A 297 -9.34 -14.03 -18.58
C GLY A 297 -10.24 -13.09 -19.40
N HIS A 298 -9.63 -12.44 -20.40
CA HIS A 298 -10.38 -11.59 -21.33
C HIS A 298 -11.43 -12.36 -22.18
N GLU A 299 -11.30 -13.69 -22.28
CA GLU A 299 -12.20 -14.53 -23.06
C GLU A 299 -13.58 -14.75 -22.41
N PHE A 300 -13.75 -14.35 -21.14
CA PHE A 300 -15.01 -14.46 -20.37
C PHE A 300 -15.60 -13.09 -19.99
N ALA A 301 -15.18 -12.03 -20.67
CA ALA A 301 -15.67 -10.67 -20.43
C ALA A 301 -16.71 -10.24 -21.47
#